data_2290a7845cfda47c35b9dc5bf85351b1
#
_entry.id   2290a7845cfda47c35b9dc5bf85351b1
#
_cell.length_a   1.000
_cell.length_b   1.000
_cell.length_c   1.000
_cell.angle_alpha   90.00
_cell.angle_beta   90.00
_cell.angle_gamma   90.00
#
_symmetry.space_group_name_H-M   'P 1'
#
loop_
_entity.id
_entity.type
_entity.pdbx_description
1 polymer ?
#
loop_
_entity_poly.entity_id
_entity_poly.type
_entity_poly.pdbx_seq_one_letter_code
_entity_poly.pdbx_strand_id
1 'polypeptide(L)'
;MVEIRRDIHRHPEIGRNEVRTSALIRKKLEEYGVDAIERPVPTAVVALIHGARGPGRCVALRCDIDALPVQEETGLNIRSPQLCGIKDWCEDQCRFVVLLYK
;
A
#
# COMPACT_ATOMS: atom_id res chain seq x y z
N MET A 1 -5.30 -3.89 12.25
CA MET A 1 -5.72 -3.62 10.83
C MET A 1 -6.55 -2.36 10.68
N VAL A 2 -7.64 -2.16 11.44
CA VAL A 2 -8.52 -0.98 11.32
C VAL A 2 -7.77 0.34 11.51
N GLU A 3 -6.89 0.43 12.50
CA GLU A 3 -6.10 1.65 12.78
C GLU A 3 -5.12 1.98 11.66
N ILE A 4 -4.43 0.96 11.11
CA ILE A 4 -3.53 1.14 9.96
C ILE A 4 -4.30 1.70 8.76
N ARG A 5 -5.47 1.12 8.45
CA ARG A 5 -6.33 1.61 7.37
C ARG A 5 -6.76 3.05 7.58
N ARG A 6 -7.18 3.40 8.80
CA ARG A 6 -7.60 4.77 9.15
C ARG A 6 -6.44 5.76 9.10
N ASP A 7 -5.24 5.33 9.49
CA ASP A 7 -4.05 6.16 9.43
C ASP A 7 -3.64 6.47 7.99
N ILE A 8 -3.62 5.47 7.11
CA ILE A 8 -3.37 5.66 5.67
C ILE A 8 -4.44 6.57 5.05
N HIS A 9 -5.71 6.37 5.40
CA HIS A 9 -6.82 7.17 4.88
C HIS A 9 -6.73 8.66 5.28
N ARG A 10 -6.24 8.96 6.47
CA ARG A 10 -6.00 10.36 6.93
C ARG A 10 -4.85 11.05 6.22
N HIS A 11 -3.93 10.28 5.65
CA HIS A 11 -2.72 10.78 5.01
C HIS A 11 -2.58 10.21 3.61
N PRO A 12 -3.52 10.54 2.71
CA PRO A 12 -3.53 9.99 1.37
C PRO A 12 -2.32 10.49 0.58
N GLU A 13 -1.75 9.62 -0.21
CA GLU A 13 -0.65 9.92 -1.13
C GLU A 13 -1.07 9.48 -2.53
N ILE A 14 -0.88 10.35 -3.50
CA ILE A 14 -1.22 10.07 -4.90
C ILE A 14 -0.15 9.21 -5.54
N GLY A 15 -0.55 8.46 -6.54
CA GLY A 15 0.31 7.54 -7.28
C GLY A 15 1.67 8.11 -7.64
N ARG A 16 2.73 7.33 -7.41
CA ARG A 16 4.17 7.61 -7.50
C ARG A 16 4.75 8.46 -6.36
N ASN A 17 3.94 8.95 -5.43
CA ASN A 17 4.38 9.73 -4.28
C ASN A 17 4.04 9.08 -2.95
N GLU A 18 3.76 7.78 -2.92
CA GLU A 18 3.33 7.00 -1.74
C GLU A 18 4.50 6.69 -0.80
N VAL A 19 5.31 7.70 -0.49
CA VAL A 19 6.56 7.54 0.28
C VAL A 19 6.28 7.12 1.72
N ARG A 20 5.34 7.80 2.39
CA ARG A 20 4.94 7.53 3.77
C ARG A 20 4.22 6.19 3.86
N THR A 21 3.26 5.95 2.98
CA THR A 21 2.46 4.73 2.95
C THR A 21 3.33 3.51 2.70
N SER A 22 4.23 3.57 1.72
CA SER A 22 5.22 2.53 1.43
C SER A 22 6.13 2.25 2.65
N ALA A 23 6.62 3.28 3.32
CA ALA A 23 7.44 3.12 4.51
C ALA A 23 6.67 2.49 5.69
N LEU A 24 5.41 2.89 5.90
CA LEU A 24 4.55 2.32 6.94
C LEU A 24 4.28 0.83 6.67
N ILE A 25 3.93 0.47 5.44
CA ILE A 25 3.69 -0.92 5.04
C ILE A 25 4.93 -1.76 5.26
N ARG A 26 6.08 -1.29 4.78
CA ARG A 26 7.35 -1.99 4.98
C ARG A 26 7.65 -2.24 6.45
N LYS A 27 7.52 -1.21 7.29
CA LYS A 27 7.71 -1.34 8.74
C LYS A 27 6.79 -2.41 9.34
N LYS A 28 5.51 -2.44 8.91
CA LYS A 28 4.55 -3.44 9.39
C LYS A 28 4.89 -4.85 8.93
N LEU A 29 5.35 -5.02 7.72
CA LEU A 29 5.80 -6.32 7.21
C LEU A 29 7.05 -6.82 7.97
N GLU A 30 8.00 -5.93 8.28
CA GLU A 30 9.15 -6.24 9.13
C GLU A 30 8.70 -6.67 10.55
N GLU A 31 7.76 -5.93 11.15
CA GLU A 31 7.16 -6.28 12.45
C GLU A 31 6.43 -7.64 12.44
N TYR A 32 5.84 -8.03 11.32
CA TYR A 32 5.17 -9.32 11.14
C TYR A 32 6.14 -10.48 10.81
N GLY A 33 7.40 -10.17 10.58
CA GLY A 33 8.44 -11.17 10.36
C GLY A 33 8.32 -11.88 9.01
N VAL A 34 8.02 -11.17 7.93
CA VAL A 34 8.06 -11.73 6.58
C VAL A 34 9.49 -12.12 6.19
N ASP A 35 9.63 -13.13 5.35
CA ASP A 35 10.94 -13.71 5.02
C ASP A 35 11.86 -12.78 4.23
N ALA A 36 11.29 -11.98 3.32
CA ALA A 36 12.03 -10.99 2.55
C ALA A 36 11.13 -9.82 2.14
N ILE A 37 11.74 -8.64 1.99
CA ILE A 37 11.07 -7.44 1.48
C ILE A 37 11.94 -6.82 0.38
N GLU A 38 11.36 -6.65 -0.80
CA GLU A 38 12.01 -6.04 -1.96
C GLU A 38 11.33 -4.72 -2.36
N ARG A 39 12.10 -3.86 -3.03
CA ARG A 39 11.62 -2.57 -3.57
C ARG A 39 12.00 -2.44 -5.03
N PRO A 40 11.24 -3.06 -5.93
CA PRO A 40 11.54 -3.01 -7.36
C PRO A 40 11.48 -1.59 -7.95
N VAL A 41 10.70 -0.72 -7.33
CA VAL A 41 10.62 0.73 -7.64
C VAL A 41 10.48 1.53 -6.34
N PRO A 42 10.73 2.85 -6.32
CA PRO A 42 10.87 3.65 -5.10
C PRO A 42 9.74 3.52 -4.07
N THR A 43 8.49 3.40 -4.51
CA THR A 43 7.31 3.33 -3.61
C THR A 43 6.67 1.94 -3.57
N ALA A 44 7.11 0.99 -4.39
CA ALA A 44 6.58 -0.37 -4.34
C ALA A 44 7.19 -1.18 -3.18
N VAL A 45 6.40 -2.06 -2.61
CA VAL A 45 6.82 -3.00 -1.59
C VAL A 45 6.40 -4.40 -2.02
N VAL A 46 7.36 -5.30 -2.09
CA VAL A 46 7.13 -6.73 -2.38
C VAL A 46 7.59 -7.53 -1.18
N ALA A 47 6.70 -8.30 -0.57
CA ALA A 47 7.06 -9.19 0.53
C ALA A 47 6.96 -10.64 0.10
N LEU A 48 7.92 -11.44 0.51
CA LEU A 48 7.94 -12.88 0.30
C LEU A 48 7.66 -13.59 1.63
N ILE A 49 6.75 -14.55 1.58
CA ILE A 49 6.42 -15.41 2.71
C ILE A 49 6.56 -16.86 2.27
N HIS A 50 7.36 -17.64 2.99
CA HIS A 50 7.51 -19.06 2.73
C HIS A 50 6.44 -19.86 3.47
N GLY A 51 5.72 -20.71 2.76
CA GLY A 51 4.72 -21.59 3.36
C GLY A 51 5.38 -22.69 4.20
N ALA A 52 4.81 -23.00 5.36
CA ALA A 52 5.32 -24.03 6.27
C ALA A 52 5.29 -25.46 5.71
N ARG A 53 4.62 -25.70 4.59
CA ARG A 53 4.49 -27.03 3.97
C ARG A 53 5.59 -27.35 2.97
N GLY A 54 6.60 -26.49 2.83
CA GLY A 54 7.68 -26.65 1.85
C GLY A 54 7.35 -26.14 0.45
N PRO A 55 8.22 -26.42 -0.54
CA PRO A 55 8.10 -25.84 -1.88
C PRO A 55 6.79 -26.25 -2.57
N GLY A 56 6.13 -25.27 -3.18
CA GLY A 56 4.84 -25.46 -3.82
C GLY A 56 4.52 -24.37 -4.83
N ARG A 57 3.23 -24.21 -5.12
CA ARG A 57 2.76 -23.14 -6.00
C ARG A 57 2.91 -21.79 -5.32
N CYS A 58 3.35 -20.80 -6.09
CA CYS A 58 3.40 -19.42 -5.65
C CYS A 58 2.05 -18.73 -5.94
N VAL A 59 1.55 -17.99 -4.96
CA VAL A 59 0.36 -17.14 -5.10
C VAL A 59 0.77 -15.70 -4.84
N ALA A 60 0.42 -14.79 -5.74
CA ALA A 60 0.64 -13.37 -5.59
C ALA A 60 -0.69 -12.70 -5.20
N LEU A 61 -0.64 -11.87 -4.16
CA LEU A 61 -1.70 -10.95 -3.79
C LEU A 61 -1.24 -9.53 -4.12
N ARG A 62 -2.08 -8.76 -4.81
CA ARG A 62 -1.82 -7.37 -5.16
C ARG A 62 -2.83 -6.48 -4.47
N CYS A 63 -2.38 -5.34 -3.97
CA CYS A 63 -3.23 -4.22 -3.59
C CYS A 63 -2.59 -2.90 -4.00
N ASP A 64 -3.42 -1.94 -4.31
CA ASP A 64 -3.01 -0.57 -4.56
C ASP A 64 -2.86 0.17 -3.23
N ILE A 65 -1.93 1.11 -3.18
CA ILE A 65 -1.60 1.86 -1.95
C ILE A 65 -1.71 3.37 -2.13
N ASP A 66 -2.05 3.79 -3.33
CA ASP A 66 -2.28 5.18 -3.68
C ASP A 66 -3.70 5.63 -3.37
N ALA A 67 -3.86 6.94 -3.25
CA ALA A 67 -5.15 7.60 -3.12
C ALA A 67 -5.53 8.25 -4.45
N LEU A 68 -6.84 8.32 -4.69
CA LEU A 68 -7.37 9.09 -5.80
C LEU A 68 -7.43 10.58 -5.42
N PRO A 69 -7.24 11.50 -6.38
CA PRO A 69 -7.33 12.93 -6.16
C PRO A 69 -8.80 13.41 -6.06
N VAL A 70 -9.52 12.82 -5.10
CA VAL A 70 -10.94 13.11 -4.86
C VAL A 70 -11.12 13.69 -3.46
N GLN A 71 -11.89 14.75 -3.32
CA GLN A 71 -12.25 15.31 -2.03
C GLN A 71 -13.27 14.40 -1.33
N GLU A 72 -12.96 14.01 -0.10
CA GLU A 72 -13.89 13.22 0.71
C GLU A 72 -14.97 14.12 1.33
N GLU A 73 -16.25 13.75 1.16
CA GLU A 73 -17.43 14.46 1.68
C GLU A 73 -18.19 13.65 2.74
N THR A 74 -17.61 12.56 3.25
CA THR A 74 -18.29 11.66 4.20
C THR A 74 -18.57 12.26 5.56
N GLY A 75 -17.89 13.36 5.95
CA GLY A 75 -18.02 13.98 7.26
C GLY A 75 -17.49 13.14 8.45
N LEU A 76 -16.83 12.01 8.18
CA LEU A 76 -16.28 11.15 9.22
C LEU A 76 -15.02 11.72 9.86
N ASN A 77 -14.78 11.40 11.15
CA ASN A 77 -13.58 11.82 11.89
C ASN A 77 -12.26 11.28 11.33
N ILE A 78 -12.32 10.33 10.39
CA ILE A 78 -11.18 9.75 9.69
C ILE A 78 -10.92 10.43 8.33
N ARG A 79 -11.69 11.46 8.00
CA ARG A 79 -11.58 12.23 6.77
C ARG A 79 -10.17 12.75 6.57
N SER A 80 -9.67 12.65 5.35
CA SER A 80 -8.45 13.33 4.93
C SER A 80 -8.64 14.85 4.94
N PRO A 81 -7.77 15.62 5.61
CA PRO A 81 -7.80 17.07 5.57
C PRO A 81 -7.23 17.65 4.26
N GLN A 82 -6.62 16.82 3.42
CA GLN A 82 -5.96 17.27 2.21
C GLN A 82 -6.91 17.25 1.02
N LEU A 83 -7.05 18.41 0.42
CA LEU A 83 -7.63 18.57 -0.91
C LEU A 83 -6.68 17.94 -1.94
N CYS A 84 -7.04 16.84 -2.48
CA CYS A 84 -6.38 16.31 -3.64
C CYS A 84 -7.03 16.91 -4.90
N GLY A 85 -6.71 18.17 -5.16
CA GLY A 85 -7.16 18.88 -6.34
C GLY A 85 -6.23 18.64 -7.53
N ILE A 86 -6.40 17.55 -8.28
CA ILE A 86 -5.81 17.40 -9.59
C ILE A 86 -6.88 16.86 -10.54
N LYS A 87 -7.12 17.60 -11.60
CA LYS A 87 -8.18 17.40 -12.60
C LYS A 87 -7.84 16.36 -13.68
N ASP A 88 -6.68 15.74 -13.66
CA ASP A 88 -6.26 14.87 -14.74
C ASP A 88 -6.07 13.44 -14.25
N TRP A 89 -6.93 12.57 -14.70
CA TRP A 89 -6.91 11.14 -14.55
C TRP A 89 -5.64 10.57 -15.18
N CYS A 90 -4.78 9.98 -14.37
CA CYS A 90 -3.70 9.17 -14.87
C CYS A 90 -4.08 7.69 -14.71
N GLU A 91 -4.59 7.09 -15.79
CA GLU A 91 -5.14 5.73 -15.82
C GLU A 91 -4.09 4.61 -15.61
N ASP A 92 -2.81 4.92 -15.62
CA ASP A 92 -1.81 3.88 -15.76
C ASP A 92 -0.70 3.96 -14.73
N GLN A 93 -0.87 3.67 -13.48
CA GLN A 93 0.26 3.22 -12.66
C GLN A 93 -0.04 3.20 -11.15
N CYS A 94 -0.92 2.34 -10.75
CA CYS A 94 -1.01 1.92 -9.36
C CYS A 94 0.26 1.16 -8.98
N ARG A 95 0.90 1.50 -7.87
CA ARG A 95 2.04 0.75 -7.34
C ARG A 95 1.59 -0.18 -6.24
N PHE A 96 2.18 -1.35 -6.22
CA PHE A 96 1.63 -2.53 -5.57
C PHE A 96 2.37 -2.95 -4.32
N VAL A 97 1.64 -3.49 -3.37
CA VAL A 97 2.17 -4.51 -2.47
C VAL A 97 1.90 -5.86 -3.11
N VAL A 98 2.94 -6.60 -3.43
CA VAL A 98 2.80 -7.99 -3.88
C VAL A 98 3.28 -8.88 -2.75
N LEU A 99 2.38 -9.67 -2.20
CA LEU A 99 2.73 -10.75 -1.30
C LEU A 99 2.87 -12.01 -2.15
N LEU A 100 4.10 -12.49 -2.30
CA LEU A 100 4.37 -13.77 -2.93
C LEU A 100 4.34 -14.85 -1.84
N TYR A 101 3.39 -15.76 -1.94
CA TYR A 101 3.34 -16.95 -1.11
C TYR A 101 3.98 -18.11 -1.88
N LYS A 102 5.03 -18.70 -1.31
CA LYS A 102 5.74 -19.83 -1.93
C LYS A 102 5.68 -21.07 -1.05
#